data_209b4f096918a5dc8e31434b2c07eef5
#
_entry.id   209b4f096918a5dc8e31434b2c07eef5
#
_cell.length_a   1.000
_cell.length_b   1.000
_cell.length_c   1.000
_cell.angle_alpha   90.00
_cell.angle_beta   90.00
_cell.angle_gamma   90.00
#
_symmetry.space_group_name_H-M   'P 1'
#
loop_
_entity.id
_entity.type
_entity.pdbx_description
1 polymer ?
#
loop_
_entity_poly.entity_id
_entity_poly.type
_entity_poly.pdbx_seq_one_letter_code
_entity_poly.pdbx_strand_id
1 'polypeptide(L)'
;MILTAPAVSINIEATVNPANVATSPALSTQTFTVAGVLPEHVFITGQVAAWLTDGFAVVGASCTTAGTLKLTFLNVTGGAYDAASATLKIVAL
;
A
#
# COMPACT_ATOMS: atom_id res chain seq x y z
N MET A 1 -26.69 -6.96 18.55
CA MET A 1 -25.90 -7.11 17.31
C MET A 1 -24.82 -8.15 17.51
N ILE A 2 -24.68 -9.03 16.60
CA ILE A 2 -23.61 -10.02 16.62
C ILE A 2 -22.49 -9.52 15.73
N LEU A 3 -21.29 -9.38 16.30
CA LEU A 3 -20.08 -9.11 15.55
C LEU A 3 -19.44 -10.43 15.19
N THR A 4 -19.34 -10.69 13.88
CA THR A 4 -18.66 -11.88 13.39
C THR A 4 -17.28 -11.46 12.88
N ALA A 5 -16.23 -12.02 13.46
CA ALA A 5 -14.89 -11.84 12.94
C ALA A 5 -14.79 -12.45 11.54
N PRO A 6 -13.96 -11.91 10.65
CA PRO A 6 -13.69 -12.54 9.36
C PRO A 6 -13.22 -13.98 9.59
N ALA A 7 -13.80 -14.92 8.84
CA ALA A 7 -13.41 -16.32 8.94
C ALA A 7 -11.95 -16.55 8.49
N VAL A 8 -11.46 -15.73 7.56
CA VAL A 8 -10.13 -15.87 6.96
C VAL A 8 -9.55 -14.50 6.69
N SER A 9 -8.33 -14.28 7.14
CA SER A 9 -7.49 -13.19 6.66
C SER A 9 -6.47 -13.74 5.66
N ILE A 10 -6.12 -12.93 4.67
CA ILE A 10 -5.15 -13.31 3.65
C ILE A 10 -3.90 -12.47 3.87
N ASN A 11 -2.76 -13.15 4.04
CA ASN A 11 -1.47 -12.50 4.11
C ASN A 11 -0.89 -12.39 2.70
N ILE A 12 -0.58 -11.17 2.29
CA ILE A 12 -0.08 -10.88 0.96
C ILE A 12 1.31 -10.26 1.10
N GLU A 13 2.26 -10.76 0.31
CA GLU A 13 3.56 -10.11 0.13
C GLU A 13 3.61 -9.63 -1.32
N ALA A 14 3.62 -8.32 -1.51
CA ALA A 14 3.65 -7.71 -2.82
C ALA A 14 4.99 -7.02 -3.06
N THR A 15 5.63 -7.31 -4.18
CA THR A 15 6.77 -6.54 -4.64
C THR A 15 6.26 -5.24 -5.26
N VAL A 16 6.61 -4.12 -4.67
CA VAL A 16 6.13 -2.80 -5.03
C VAL A 16 7.28 -1.94 -5.47
N ASN A 17 7.18 -1.38 -6.66
CA ASN A 17 8.13 -0.40 -7.19
C ASN A 17 7.37 0.90 -7.48
N PRO A 18 7.25 1.80 -6.48
CA PRO A 18 6.50 3.03 -6.68
C PRO A 18 7.14 3.91 -7.73
N ALA A 19 6.30 4.59 -8.51
CA ALA A 19 6.76 5.65 -9.40
C ALA A 19 7.25 6.85 -8.60
N ASN A 20 8.15 7.63 -9.17
CA ASN A 20 8.66 8.84 -8.56
C ASN A 20 7.52 9.79 -8.14
N VAL A 21 7.60 10.32 -6.93
CA VAL A 21 6.71 11.37 -6.43
C VAL A 21 7.49 12.69 -6.46
N ALA A 22 7.13 13.55 -7.41
CA ALA A 22 7.96 14.69 -7.81
C ALA A 22 8.02 15.80 -6.77
N THR A 23 7.05 15.89 -5.86
CA THR A 23 6.93 16.99 -4.90
C THR A 23 6.83 16.48 -3.46
N SER A 24 7.17 17.34 -2.51
CA SER A 24 7.05 17.09 -1.07
C SER A 24 6.65 18.40 -0.37
N PRO A 25 5.62 18.40 0.51
CA PRO A 25 4.80 17.23 0.87
C PRO A 25 3.77 16.91 -0.23
N ALA A 26 3.51 15.64 -0.46
CA ALA A 26 2.52 15.22 -1.46
C ALA A 26 1.95 13.84 -1.13
N LEU A 27 0.71 13.61 -1.57
CA LEU A 27 0.10 12.29 -1.65
C LEU A 27 0.14 11.81 -3.09
N SER A 28 0.41 10.53 -3.28
CA SER A 28 0.36 9.89 -4.59
C SER A 28 -0.34 8.55 -4.49
N THR A 29 -1.41 8.37 -5.27
CA THR A 29 -2.10 7.08 -5.36
C THR A 29 -1.65 6.37 -6.63
N GLN A 30 -1.17 5.15 -6.47
CA GLN A 30 -0.63 4.33 -7.55
C GLN A 30 -1.27 2.96 -7.53
N THR A 31 -1.36 2.31 -8.68
CA THR A 31 -1.97 0.99 -8.82
C THR A 31 -0.92 -0.06 -9.10
N PHE A 32 -1.13 -1.24 -8.52
CA PHE A 32 -0.25 -2.39 -8.69
C PHE A 32 -1.09 -3.64 -8.96
N THR A 33 -0.59 -4.53 -9.80
CA THR A 33 -1.21 -5.84 -10.00
C THR A 33 -0.83 -6.75 -8.85
N VAL A 34 -1.83 -7.18 -8.08
CA VAL A 34 -1.64 -8.08 -6.93
C VAL A 34 -2.72 -9.14 -6.96
N ALA A 35 -2.34 -10.38 -7.25
CA ALA A 35 -3.28 -11.49 -7.31
C ALA A 35 -3.98 -11.70 -5.95
N GLY A 36 -5.27 -11.96 -5.98
CA GLY A 36 -6.05 -12.29 -4.80
C GLY A 36 -6.70 -11.12 -4.07
N VAL A 37 -6.40 -9.86 -4.43
CA VAL A 37 -7.10 -8.70 -3.85
C VAL A 37 -8.47 -8.53 -4.50
N LEU A 38 -9.47 -8.21 -3.69
CA LEU A 38 -10.86 -8.05 -4.09
C LEU A 38 -11.43 -6.73 -3.55
N PRO A 39 -12.44 -6.15 -4.23
CA PRO A 39 -13.04 -4.87 -3.80
C PRO A 39 -13.65 -4.91 -2.40
N GLU A 40 -14.15 -6.07 -1.95
CA GLU A 40 -14.73 -6.23 -0.62
C GLU A 40 -13.70 -6.34 0.51
N HIS A 41 -12.42 -6.48 0.21
CA HIS A 41 -11.39 -6.57 1.22
C HIS A 41 -11.17 -5.24 1.95
N VAL A 42 -10.92 -5.33 3.24
CA VAL A 42 -10.34 -4.26 4.05
C VAL A 42 -8.86 -4.58 4.23
N PHE A 43 -7.99 -3.60 3.99
CA PHE A 43 -6.56 -3.83 3.99
C PHE A 43 -5.88 -3.19 5.19
N ILE A 44 -4.94 -3.95 5.76
CA ILE A 44 -3.98 -3.44 6.73
C ILE A 44 -2.61 -3.57 6.07
N THR A 45 -1.91 -2.46 5.91
CA THR A 45 -0.59 -2.46 5.28
C THR A 45 0.51 -2.28 6.31
N GLY A 46 1.64 -2.97 6.09
CA GLY A 46 2.89 -2.65 6.75
C GLY A 46 3.57 -1.43 6.12
N GLN A 47 4.76 -1.14 6.58
CA GLN A 47 5.64 -0.12 6.04
C GLN A 47 6.93 -0.77 5.54
N VAL A 48 7.57 -0.13 4.58
CA VAL A 48 8.93 -0.48 4.19
C VAL A 48 9.87 0.40 5.01
N ALA A 49 10.67 -0.21 5.88
CA ALA A 49 11.47 0.52 6.85
C ALA A 49 12.43 1.53 6.20
N ALA A 50 13.04 1.17 5.08
CA ALA A 50 13.94 2.07 4.34
C ALA A 50 13.22 3.31 3.81
N TRP A 51 12.00 3.15 3.28
CA TRP A 51 11.19 4.28 2.81
C TRP A 51 10.78 5.18 3.98
N LEU A 52 10.32 4.56 5.07
CA LEU A 52 9.83 5.30 6.24
C LEU A 52 10.95 6.14 6.87
N THR A 53 12.17 5.60 6.89
CA THR A 53 13.35 6.35 7.37
C THR A 53 13.60 7.60 6.54
N ASP A 54 13.34 7.55 5.24
CA ASP A 54 13.52 8.69 4.34
C ASP A 54 12.35 9.70 4.38
N GLY A 55 11.24 9.34 5.00
CA GLY A 55 10.04 10.17 5.04
C GLY A 55 9.02 9.83 3.94
N PHE A 56 8.98 8.57 3.52
CA PHE A 56 8.03 8.07 2.53
C PHE A 56 7.24 6.92 3.14
N ALA A 57 5.92 7.07 3.22
CA ALA A 57 5.06 6.14 3.94
C ALA A 57 3.91 5.64 3.07
N VAL A 58 3.44 4.43 3.35
CA VAL A 58 2.17 3.91 2.83
C VAL A 58 1.07 4.35 3.79
N VAL A 59 0.13 5.16 3.32
CA VAL A 59 -0.93 5.72 4.18
C VAL A 59 -2.32 5.21 3.82
N GLY A 60 -2.46 4.41 2.77
CA GLY A 60 -3.75 3.82 2.42
C GLY A 60 -3.61 2.70 1.42
N ALA A 61 -4.59 1.80 1.45
CA ALA A 61 -4.73 0.73 0.48
C ALA A 61 -6.21 0.45 0.21
N SER A 62 -6.54 0.24 -1.05
CA SER A 62 -7.88 -0.10 -1.49
C SER A 62 -7.85 -0.93 -2.76
N CYS A 63 -8.99 -1.54 -3.08
CA CYS A 63 -9.16 -2.27 -4.32
C CYS A 63 -10.53 -1.93 -4.90
N THR A 64 -10.58 -1.50 -6.15
CA THR A 64 -11.83 -1.25 -6.87
C THR A 64 -12.06 -2.27 -7.99
N THR A 65 -11.00 -2.92 -8.44
CA THR A 65 -11.04 -3.96 -9.47
C THR A 65 -10.24 -5.16 -8.96
N ALA A 66 -10.83 -6.34 -9.00
CA ALA A 66 -10.17 -7.57 -8.56
C ALA A 66 -8.78 -7.71 -9.21
N GLY A 67 -7.77 -8.00 -8.40
CA GLY A 67 -6.39 -8.15 -8.84
C GLY A 67 -5.61 -6.84 -8.98
N THR A 68 -6.23 -5.68 -8.72
CA THR A 68 -5.58 -4.37 -8.78
C THR A 68 -5.62 -3.71 -7.41
N LEU A 69 -4.47 -3.52 -6.81
CA LEU A 69 -4.33 -2.86 -5.51
C LEU A 69 -3.96 -1.40 -5.73
N LYS A 70 -4.70 -0.50 -5.09
CA LYS A 70 -4.36 0.93 -5.02
C LYS A 70 -3.64 1.21 -3.72
N LEU A 71 -2.46 1.79 -3.81
CA LEU A 71 -1.70 2.25 -2.65
C LEU A 71 -1.57 3.76 -2.69
N THR A 72 -1.81 4.40 -1.57
CA THR A 72 -1.58 5.83 -1.40
C THR A 72 -0.32 6.03 -0.58
N PHE A 73 0.61 6.78 -1.14
CA PHE A 73 1.88 7.11 -0.49
C PHE A 73 1.89 8.55 -0.06
N LEU A 74 2.53 8.82 1.07
CA LEU A 74 2.83 10.17 1.55
C LEU A 74 4.33 10.42 1.40
N ASN A 75 4.69 11.46 0.67
CA ASN A 75 6.07 11.92 0.53
C ASN A 75 6.28 13.18 1.37
N VAL A 76 7.06 13.07 2.43
CA VAL A 76 7.52 14.18 3.26
C VAL A 76 9.05 14.23 3.37
N THR A 77 9.72 13.75 2.31
CA THR A 77 11.19 13.67 2.27
C THR A 77 11.88 15.02 2.09
N GLY A 78 11.13 16.05 1.70
CA GLY A 78 11.67 17.40 1.43
C GLY A 78 11.92 17.68 -0.05
N GLY A 79 11.66 16.72 -0.94
CA GLY A 79 11.85 16.85 -2.39
C GLY A 79 11.25 15.66 -3.13
N ALA A 80 11.59 15.53 -4.39
CA ALA A 80 11.21 14.37 -5.19
C ALA A 80 11.77 13.09 -4.56
N TYR A 81 10.97 12.03 -4.57
CA TYR A 81 11.39 10.73 -4.03
C TYR A 81 11.01 9.60 -4.99
N ASP A 82 12.01 8.86 -5.40
CA ASP A 82 11.85 7.65 -6.21
C ASP A 82 12.19 6.44 -5.33
N ALA A 83 11.17 5.85 -4.71
CA ALA A 83 11.34 4.76 -3.78
C ALA A 83 11.88 3.52 -4.51
N ALA A 84 12.89 2.88 -3.93
CA ALA A 84 13.40 1.62 -4.43
C ALA A 84 12.34 0.52 -4.30
N SER A 85 12.36 -0.44 -5.24
CA SER A 85 11.49 -1.62 -5.18
C SER A 85 11.69 -2.36 -3.86
N ALA A 86 10.60 -2.77 -3.25
CA ALA A 86 10.63 -3.50 -1.98
C ALA A 86 9.40 -4.41 -1.84
N THR A 87 9.49 -5.34 -0.90
CA THR A 87 8.37 -6.19 -0.54
C THR A 87 7.53 -5.53 0.54
N LEU A 88 6.24 -5.35 0.27
CA LEU A 88 5.27 -4.81 1.20
C LEU A 88 4.38 -5.93 1.72
N LYS A 89 4.23 -6.02 3.04
CA LYS A 89 3.32 -6.98 3.68
C LYS A 89 1.96 -6.34 3.88
N ILE A 90 0.91 -7.05 3.47
CA ILE A 90 -0.47 -6.59 3.50
C ILE A 90 -1.33 -7.71 4.05
N VAL A 91 -2.27 -7.36 4.91
CA VAL A 91 -3.32 -8.28 5.37
C VAL A 91 -4.64 -7.82 4.77
N ALA A 92 -5.32 -8.73 4.08
CA ALA A 92 -6.67 -8.51 3.55
C ALA A 92 -7.69 -9.24 4.43
N LEU A 93 -8.67 -8.49 4.89
CA LEU A 93 -9.74 -9.00 5.75
C LEU A 93 -11.06 -9.13 5.00
#